data_53bcb3849708e4222e8e7596c06d9aab
#
_entry.id   53bcb3849708e4222e8e7596c06d9aab
#
_cell.length_a   1.000
_cell.length_b   1.000
_cell.length_c   1.000
_cell.angle_alpha   90.00
_cell.angle_beta   90.00
_cell.angle_gamma   90.00
#
_symmetry.space_group_name_H-M   'P 1'
#
loop_
_entity.id
_entity.type
_entity.pdbx_description
1 polymer ?
#
loop_
_entity_poly.entity_id
_entity_poly.type
_entity_poly.pdbx_seq_one_letter_code
_entity_poly.pdbx_strand_id
1 'polypeptide(L)'
;GYSGSMIHSESGQALFSCRSSYFMREDFPALMGMTMKTGRMARDKEEVVVNETFAEMMRWGDDVVGRTVYTEGNTFKVVGQLKDFQIESFRTEKMPFIARGNKNFYGTVHVRLKEPFTENLQKLNHDVAEAFHDQTIDFTGYEKRIENSYNSVRVFRNATLMAAVTMFFIMLMGLIGYTTDEVRRRS
;
A
#
# COMPACT_ATOMS: atom_id res chain seq x y z
N GLY A 1 5.05 5.87 3.35
CA GLY A 1 5.26 4.87 2.29
C GLY A 1 5.63 3.52 2.86
N TYR A 2 5.37 2.47 2.10
CA TYR A 2 5.77 1.11 2.44
C TYR A 2 7.03 0.75 1.66
N SER A 3 7.98 0.08 2.30
CA SER A 3 9.14 -0.55 1.66
C SER A 3 9.05 -2.07 1.76
N GLY A 4 9.82 -2.80 0.97
CA GLY A 4 9.98 -4.24 1.11
C GLY A 4 11.14 -4.53 2.05
N SER A 5 10.97 -5.52 2.92
CA SER A 5 12.06 -6.04 3.77
C SER A 5 12.08 -7.56 3.68
N MET A 6 13.27 -8.14 3.62
CA MET A 6 13.47 -9.59 3.63
C MET A 6 13.63 -10.07 5.08
N ILE A 7 12.84 -11.06 5.45
CA ILE A 7 12.90 -11.71 6.76
C ILE A 7 13.82 -12.92 6.68
N HIS A 8 14.67 -13.06 7.68
CA HIS A 8 15.63 -14.14 7.78
C HIS A 8 15.37 -14.99 9.02
N SER A 9 15.84 -16.24 8.98
CA SER A 9 15.96 -17.08 10.17
C SER A 9 17.13 -16.61 11.05
N GLU A 10 17.21 -17.13 12.25
CA GLU A 10 18.37 -16.91 13.14
C GLU A 10 19.70 -17.35 12.51
N SER A 11 19.67 -18.36 11.65
CA SER A 11 20.83 -18.85 10.89
C SER A 11 21.16 -17.98 9.66
N GLY A 12 20.41 -16.92 9.37
CA GLY A 12 20.63 -16.02 8.23
C GLY A 12 19.97 -16.47 6.92
N GLN A 13 19.23 -17.57 6.90
CA GLN A 13 18.53 -18.03 5.70
C GLN A 13 17.33 -17.11 5.41
N ALA A 14 17.17 -16.67 4.16
CA ALA A 14 16.00 -15.90 3.73
C ALA A 14 14.73 -16.75 3.81
N LEU A 15 13.69 -16.20 4.44
CA LEU A 15 12.40 -16.86 4.64
C LEU A 15 11.33 -16.33 3.67
N PHE A 16 11.03 -15.05 3.79
CA PHE A 16 10.05 -14.39 2.91
C PHE A 16 10.24 -12.86 2.91
N SER A 17 9.65 -12.21 1.92
CA SER A 17 9.58 -10.74 1.85
C SER A 17 8.30 -10.23 2.49
N CYS A 18 8.38 -9.16 3.25
CA CYS A 18 7.24 -8.48 3.84
C CYS A 18 7.20 -7.00 3.50
N ARG A 19 6.06 -6.37 3.66
CA ARG A 19 5.94 -4.91 3.64
C ARG A 19 6.39 -4.32 4.97
N SER A 20 7.17 -3.27 4.92
CA SER A 20 7.66 -2.60 6.12
C SER A 20 7.29 -1.12 6.13
N SER A 21 7.07 -0.58 7.30
CA SER A 21 6.83 0.85 7.53
C SER A 21 7.42 1.30 8.85
N TYR A 22 7.57 2.61 9.01
CA TYR A 22 7.97 3.24 10.26
C TYR A 22 6.80 4.03 10.84
N PHE A 23 6.51 3.83 12.11
CA PHE A 23 5.49 4.58 12.84
C PHE A 23 6.14 5.44 13.93
N MET A 24 5.95 6.76 13.81
CA MET A 24 6.46 7.69 14.83
C MET A 24 5.61 7.70 16.09
N ARG A 25 4.31 7.45 15.95
CA ARG A 25 3.32 7.64 17.00
C ARG A 25 2.50 6.38 17.22
N GLU A 26 2.20 6.13 18.49
CA GLU A 26 1.39 4.97 18.90
C GLU A 26 -0.07 5.06 18.43
N ASP A 27 -0.57 6.28 18.19
CA ASP A 27 -1.95 6.54 17.75
C ASP A 27 -2.16 6.39 16.22
N PHE A 28 -1.07 6.25 15.43
CA PHE A 28 -1.16 6.11 13.98
C PHE A 28 -2.06 4.94 13.52
N PRO A 29 -1.97 3.72 14.09
CA PRO A 29 -2.84 2.63 13.70
C PRO A 29 -4.32 2.94 13.93
N ALA A 30 -4.66 3.55 15.07
CA ALA A 30 -6.03 3.95 15.37
C ALA A 30 -6.54 5.03 14.40
N LEU A 31 -5.67 5.99 14.03
CA LEU A 31 -5.99 7.01 13.02
C LEU A 31 -6.34 6.38 11.67
N MET A 32 -5.62 5.33 11.27
CA MET A 32 -5.81 4.61 10.01
C MET A 32 -6.85 3.48 10.08
N GLY A 33 -7.53 3.31 11.22
CA GLY A 33 -8.50 2.24 11.41
C GLY A 33 -7.89 0.83 11.57
N MET A 34 -6.59 0.75 11.84
CA MET A 34 -5.93 -0.52 12.14
C MET A 34 -6.22 -0.93 13.58
N THR A 35 -6.46 -2.22 13.80
CA THR A 35 -6.80 -2.77 15.13
C THR A 35 -5.67 -3.62 15.67
N MET A 36 -5.28 -3.37 16.91
CA MET A 36 -4.38 -4.27 17.64
C MET A 36 -5.11 -5.58 17.98
N LYS A 37 -4.45 -6.72 17.76
CA LYS A 37 -4.93 -8.03 18.22
C LYS A 37 -4.38 -8.35 19.60
N THR A 38 -3.08 -8.12 19.80
CA THR A 38 -2.41 -8.36 21.09
C THR A 38 -1.19 -7.45 21.25
N GLY A 39 -0.75 -7.25 22.49
CA GLY A 39 0.43 -6.45 22.80
C GLY A 39 0.20 -4.95 22.68
N ARG A 40 1.24 -4.21 22.25
CA ARG A 40 1.27 -2.75 22.13
C ARG A 40 2.02 -2.31 20.88
N MET A 41 1.94 -1.03 20.55
CA MET A 41 2.75 -0.44 19.49
C MET A 41 4.24 -0.36 19.87
N ALA A 42 5.09 -0.43 18.85
CA ALA A 42 6.53 -0.26 18.99
C ALA A 42 6.85 1.19 19.40
N ARG A 43 7.68 1.35 20.43
CA ARG A 43 8.12 2.65 20.97
C ARG A 43 9.56 2.96 20.62
N ASP A 44 10.37 1.93 20.49
CA ASP A 44 11.81 2.04 20.31
C ASP A 44 12.25 1.41 18.97
N LYS A 45 13.48 1.75 18.56
CA LYS A 45 14.05 1.31 17.28
C LYS A 45 14.23 -0.22 17.18
N GLU A 46 14.38 -0.89 18.31
CA GLU A 46 14.59 -2.33 18.40
C GLU A 46 13.27 -3.10 18.53
N GLU A 47 12.15 -2.38 18.59
CA GLU A 47 10.82 -2.96 18.70
C GLU A 47 10.08 -2.93 17.36
N VAL A 48 9.28 -3.98 17.15
CA VAL A 48 8.43 -4.09 15.96
C VAL A 48 7.06 -4.61 16.32
N VAL A 49 6.10 -4.26 15.46
CA VAL A 49 4.75 -4.82 15.45
C VAL A 49 4.56 -5.53 14.11
N VAL A 50 3.93 -6.70 14.13
CA VAL A 50 3.64 -7.51 12.94
C VAL A 50 2.14 -7.68 12.75
N ASN A 51 1.67 -8.07 11.55
CA ASN A 51 0.28 -8.42 11.34
C ASN A 51 0.04 -9.94 11.47
N GLU A 52 -1.22 -10.37 11.36
CA GLU A 52 -1.60 -11.79 11.47
C GLU A 52 -0.95 -12.63 10.39
N THR A 53 -0.98 -12.19 9.14
CA THR A 53 -0.33 -12.89 8.01
C THR A 53 1.18 -13.08 8.24
N PHE A 54 1.88 -12.12 8.83
CA PHE A 54 3.29 -12.28 9.18
C PHE A 54 3.49 -13.40 10.22
N ALA A 55 2.68 -13.41 11.28
CA ALA A 55 2.75 -14.42 12.34
C ALA A 55 2.43 -15.83 11.81
N GLU A 56 1.46 -15.95 10.88
CA GLU A 56 1.13 -17.19 10.18
C GLU A 56 2.31 -17.72 9.36
N MET A 57 2.96 -16.86 8.57
CA MET A 57 4.14 -17.23 7.78
C MET A 57 5.32 -17.69 8.63
N MET A 58 5.48 -17.09 9.81
CA MET A 58 6.47 -17.49 10.81
C MET A 58 6.05 -18.73 11.59
N ARG A 59 4.80 -19.21 11.45
CA ARG A 59 4.23 -20.35 12.20
C ARG A 59 4.27 -20.16 13.72
N TRP A 60 4.03 -18.95 14.20
CA TRP A 60 4.09 -18.62 15.64
C TRP A 60 2.80 -18.93 16.39
N GLY A 61 1.68 -19.19 15.70
CA GLY A 61 0.38 -19.37 16.32
C GLY A 61 -0.04 -18.11 17.09
N ASP A 62 -0.52 -18.27 18.33
CA ASP A 62 -0.94 -17.16 19.18
C ASP A 62 0.21 -16.56 20.02
N ASP A 63 1.37 -17.21 20.06
CA ASP A 63 2.54 -16.77 20.82
C ASP A 63 3.44 -15.84 19.97
N VAL A 64 2.99 -14.62 19.74
CA VAL A 64 3.63 -13.65 18.84
C VAL A 64 4.47 -12.62 19.58
N VAL A 65 3.97 -12.12 20.71
CA VAL A 65 4.65 -11.09 21.50
C VAL A 65 5.85 -11.68 22.22
N GLY A 66 6.99 -11.01 22.13
CA GLY A 66 8.25 -11.46 22.71
C GLY A 66 9.15 -12.22 21.74
N ARG A 67 8.64 -12.63 20.57
CA ARG A 67 9.42 -13.26 19.50
C ARG A 67 10.43 -12.29 18.91
N THR A 68 11.40 -12.86 18.23
CA THR A 68 12.50 -12.13 17.57
C THR A 68 12.36 -12.21 16.05
N VAL A 69 12.59 -11.07 15.38
CA VAL A 69 12.61 -10.94 13.91
C VAL A 69 14.00 -10.52 13.47
N TYR A 70 14.53 -11.18 12.46
CA TYR A 70 15.81 -10.85 11.83
C TYR A 70 15.56 -10.28 10.44
N THR A 71 15.97 -9.04 10.21
CA THR A 71 15.82 -8.38 8.91
C THR A 71 16.88 -7.30 8.71
N GLU A 72 17.40 -7.17 7.50
CA GLU A 72 18.40 -6.16 7.12
C GLU A 72 19.64 -6.13 8.06
N GLY A 73 20.07 -7.30 8.53
CA GLY A 73 21.22 -7.44 9.44
C GLY A 73 20.95 -6.99 10.87
N ASN A 74 19.72 -6.65 11.21
CA ASN A 74 19.30 -6.22 12.54
C ASN A 74 18.35 -7.22 13.18
N THR A 75 18.28 -7.16 14.50
CA THR A 75 17.41 -7.98 15.35
C THR A 75 16.38 -7.11 16.01
N PHE A 76 15.10 -7.51 15.92
CA PHE A 76 13.98 -6.76 16.49
C PHE A 76 13.13 -7.65 17.38
N LYS A 77 12.64 -7.06 18.48
CA LYS A 77 11.70 -7.71 19.39
C LYS A 77 10.26 -7.39 18.99
N VAL A 78 9.43 -8.41 18.82
CA VAL A 78 8.00 -8.23 18.55
C VAL A 78 7.29 -7.84 19.86
N VAL A 79 6.64 -6.68 19.86
CA VAL A 79 5.92 -6.15 21.03
C VAL A 79 4.41 -6.09 20.86
N GLY A 80 3.93 -6.39 19.65
CA GLY A 80 2.50 -6.43 19.38
C GLY A 80 2.16 -7.04 18.03
N GLN A 81 0.89 -7.39 17.88
CA GLN A 81 0.31 -7.92 16.65
C GLN A 81 -0.92 -7.10 16.27
N LEU A 82 -0.95 -6.66 15.01
CA LEU A 82 -2.11 -6.04 14.37
C LEU A 82 -2.98 -7.11 13.72
N LYS A 83 -4.29 -6.88 13.70
CA LYS A 83 -5.16 -7.59 12.77
C LYS A 83 -4.75 -7.27 11.34
N ASP A 84 -5.00 -8.18 10.42
CA ASP A 84 -4.76 -7.92 9.01
C ASP A 84 -5.56 -6.72 8.51
N PHE A 85 -4.95 -5.92 7.67
CA PHE A 85 -5.54 -4.75 7.04
C PHE A 85 -5.09 -4.66 5.58
N GLN A 86 -5.81 -3.88 4.78
CA GLN A 86 -5.48 -3.70 3.37
C GLN A 86 -4.29 -2.74 3.23
N ILE A 87 -3.15 -3.26 2.75
CA ILE A 87 -1.92 -2.50 2.59
C ILE A 87 -1.86 -1.82 1.21
N GLU A 88 -2.34 -2.52 0.18
CA GLU A 88 -2.34 -2.06 -1.20
C GLU A 88 -3.75 -2.10 -1.80
N SER A 89 -3.89 -2.27 -3.11
CA SER A 89 -5.19 -2.33 -3.77
C SER A 89 -6.00 -3.56 -3.33
N PHE A 90 -7.32 -3.49 -3.43
CA PHE A 90 -8.25 -4.60 -3.09
C PHE A 90 -8.02 -5.89 -3.88
N ARG A 91 -7.16 -5.86 -4.89
CA ARG A 91 -6.77 -7.04 -5.68
C ARG A 91 -5.56 -7.79 -5.12
N THR A 92 -4.90 -7.21 -4.14
CA THR A 92 -3.70 -7.82 -3.55
C THR A 92 -4.12 -8.71 -2.40
N GLU A 93 -3.59 -9.93 -2.37
CA GLU A 93 -3.76 -10.84 -1.23
C GLU A 93 -3.24 -10.21 0.06
N LYS A 94 -3.66 -10.75 1.19
CA LYS A 94 -3.11 -10.36 2.48
C LYS A 94 -1.59 -10.51 2.46
N MET A 95 -0.90 -9.45 2.85
CA MET A 95 0.57 -9.42 2.80
C MET A 95 1.15 -9.38 4.22
N PRO A 96 2.26 -10.10 4.46
CA PRO A 96 2.97 -9.96 5.71
C PRO A 96 3.49 -8.54 5.87
N PHE A 97 3.29 -7.99 7.07
CA PHE A 97 3.62 -6.60 7.38
C PHE A 97 4.37 -6.48 8.70
N ILE A 98 5.37 -5.59 8.71
CA ILE A 98 6.14 -5.21 9.89
C ILE A 98 6.16 -3.70 10.04
N ALA A 99 5.88 -3.21 11.24
CA ALA A 99 6.01 -1.81 11.61
C ALA A 99 7.11 -1.63 12.65
N ARG A 100 8.04 -0.71 12.38
CA ARG A 100 9.15 -0.38 13.28
C ARG A 100 8.84 0.90 14.03
N GLY A 101 9.18 0.96 15.31
CA GLY A 101 9.18 2.20 16.06
C GLY A 101 10.35 3.09 15.63
N ASN A 102 10.07 4.36 15.29
CA ASN A 102 11.14 5.31 15.03
C ASN A 102 10.70 6.73 15.37
N LYS A 103 11.18 7.26 16.48
CA LYS A 103 10.86 8.61 16.96
C LYS A 103 11.48 9.72 16.10
N ASN A 104 12.48 9.40 15.28
CA ASN A 104 13.23 10.36 14.49
C ASN A 104 12.93 10.30 12.99
N PHE A 105 11.90 9.56 12.57
CA PHE A 105 11.54 9.45 11.16
C PHE A 105 10.61 10.61 10.77
N TYR A 106 11.10 11.51 9.95
CA TYR A 106 10.31 12.60 9.35
C TYR A 106 9.78 12.14 8.00
N GLY A 107 8.53 11.77 7.97
CA GLY A 107 7.88 11.25 6.76
C GLY A 107 6.59 12.01 6.47
N THR A 108 5.52 11.29 6.24
CA THR A 108 4.20 11.83 5.94
C THR A 108 3.43 12.10 7.22
N VAL A 109 2.84 13.28 7.34
CA VAL A 109 1.90 13.64 8.41
C VAL A 109 0.48 13.29 7.95
N HIS A 110 -0.24 12.56 8.80
CA HIS A 110 -1.65 12.23 8.59
C HIS A 110 -2.51 12.97 9.60
N VAL A 111 -3.55 13.65 9.11
CA VAL A 111 -4.47 14.44 9.91
C VAL A 111 -5.90 13.97 9.64
N ARG A 112 -6.67 13.71 10.70
CA ARG A 112 -8.10 13.45 10.58
C ARG A 112 -8.85 14.76 10.74
N LEU A 113 -9.55 15.17 9.69
CA LEU A 113 -10.41 16.34 9.69
C LEU A 113 -11.84 15.96 10.09
N LYS A 114 -12.51 16.91 10.75
CA LYS A 114 -13.96 16.84 10.97
C LYS A 114 -14.72 17.30 9.73
N GLU A 115 -15.99 16.98 9.63
CA GLU A 115 -16.88 17.55 8.63
C GLU A 115 -17.18 19.03 8.93
N PRO A 116 -17.35 19.88 7.89
CA PRO A 116 -17.25 19.58 6.46
C PRO A 116 -15.78 19.50 5.99
N PHE A 117 -15.47 18.40 5.29
CA PHE A 117 -14.07 18.05 4.94
C PHE A 117 -13.37 19.10 4.08
N THR A 118 -14.03 19.57 3.00
CA THR A 118 -13.40 20.48 2.03
C THR A 118 -13.05 21.81 2.66
N GLU A 119 -13.94 22.41 3.45
CA GLU A 119 -13.71 23.68 4.12
C GLU A 119 -12.59 23.57 5.15
N ASN A 120 -12.60 22.50 5.94
CA ASN A 120 -11.57 22.26 6.95
C ASN A 120 -10.20 21.96 6.32
N LEU A 121 -10.16 21.31 5.15
CA LEU A 121 -8.92 21.09 4.40
C LEU A 121 -8.34 22.41 3.86
N GLN A 122 -9.19 23.28 3.31
CA GLN A 122 -8.78 24.61 2.84
C GLN A 122 -8.23 25.46 3.99
N LYS A 123 -8.95 25.46 5.13
CA LYS A 123 -8.51 26.17 6.32
C LYS A 123 -7.17 25.64 6.83
N LEU A 124 -6.99 24.32 6.93
CA LEU A 124 -5.73 23.68 7.34
C LEU A 124 -4.57 24.12 6.43
N ASN A 125 -4.76 24.08 5.11
CA ASN A 125 -3.73 24.47 4.16
C ASN A 125 -3.39 25.98 4.28
N HIS A 126 -4.39 26.81 4.51
CA HIS A 126 -4.17 28.24 4.75
C HIS A 126 -3.38 28.49 6.04
N ASP A 127 -3.81 27.90 7.16
CA ASP A 127 -3.17 28.08 8.47
C ASP A 127 -1.71 27.54 8.46
N VAL A 128 -1.46 26.44 7.74
CA VAL A 128 -0.10 25.90 7.60
C VAL A 128 0.77 26.77 6.70
N ALA A 129 0.25 27.29 5.60
CA ALA A 129 0.97 28.21 4.73
C ALA A 129 1.34 29.52 5.46
N GLU A 130 0.46 30.00 6.33
CA GLU A 130 0.73 31.17 7.18
C GLU A 130 1.77 30.89 8.27
N ALA A 131 1.76 29.67 8.85
CA ALA A 131 2.70 29.29 9.90
C ALA A 131 4.10 28.95 9.36
N PHE A 132 4.21 28.45 8.14
CA PHE A 132 5.45 27.96 7.52
C PHE A 132 5.75 28.68 6.21
N HIS A 133 6.02 29.99 6.27
CA HIS A 133 6.21 30.85 5.12
C HIS A 133 7.30 30.41 4.13
N ASP A 134 8.31 29.69 4.61
CA ASP A 134 9.46 29.26 3.81
C ASP A 134 9.33 27.83 3.23
N GLN A 135 8.22 27.13 3.49
CA GLN A 135 8.02 25.75 3.06
C GLN A 135 6.66 25.57 2.39
N THR A 136 6.65 24.99 1.22
CA THR A 136 5.40 24.58 0.55
C THR A 136 4.91 23.26 1.15
N ILE A 137 4.04 23.36 2.14
CA ILE A 137 3.38 22.21 2.75
C ILE A 137 1.93 22.22 2.30
N ASP A 138 1.50 21.18 1.58
CA ASP A 138 0.12 21.06 1.08
C ASP A 138 -0.49 19.72 1.55
N PHE A 139 -1.65 19.80 2.20
CA PHE A 139 -2.43 18.65 2.62
C PHE A 139 -3.46 18.32 1.53
N THR A 140 -3.48 17.05 1.15
CA THR A 140 -4.42 16.53 0.14
C THR A 140 -5.30 15.45 0.75
N GLY A 141 -6.56 15.38 0.31
CA GLY A 141 -7.47 14.31 0.72
C GLY A 141 -6.94 12.93 0.33
N TYR A 142 -7.09 11.97 1.23
CA TYR A 142 -6.65 10.59 1.00
C TYR A 142 -7.37 9.95 -0.20
N GLU A 143 -8.63 10.29 -0.43
CA GLU A 143 -9.43 9.84 -1.57
C GLU A 143 -8.78 10.22 -2.91
N LYS A 144 -8.30 11.46 -3.04
CA LYS A 144 -7.61 11.93 -4.24
C LYS A 144 -6.31 11.15 -4.49
N ARG A 145 -5.63 10.73 -3.44
CA ARG A 145 -4.43 9.90 -3.52
C ARG A 145 -4.75 8.47 -3.99
N ILE A 146 -5.84 7.90 -3.49
CA ILE A 146 -6.37 6.61 -3.93
C ILE A 146 -6.79 6.72 -5.41
N GLU A 147 -7.56 7.71 -5.77
CA GLU A 147 -8.01 7.94 -7.16
C GLU A 147 -6.85 8.04 -8.14
N ASN A 148 -5.82 8.79 -7.80
CA ASN A 148 -4.61 8.91 -8.61
C ASN A 148 -3.88 7.57 -8.78
N SER A 149 -3.88 6.71 -7.77
CA SER A 149 -3.27 5.37 -7.87
C SER A 149 -4.04 4.44 -8.81
N TYR A 150 -5.35 4.63 -8.98
CA TYR A 150 -6.17 3.87 -9.93
C TYR A 150 -6.21 4.47 -11.34
N ASN A 151 -5.71 5.68 -11.53
CA ASN A 151 -5.77 6.36 -12.83
C ASN A 151 -4.93 5.62 -13.89
N SER A 152 -3.79 5.08 -13.53
CA SER A 152 -2.96 4.25 -14.43
C SER A 152 -3.69 3.00 -14.92
N VAL A 153 -4.47 2.36 -14.04
CA VAL A 153 -5.27 1.17 -14.38
C VAL A 153 -6.41 1.53 -15.35
N ARG A 154 -7.05 2.68 -15.16
CA ARG A 154 -8.09 3.20 -16.08
C ARG A 154 -7.52 3.49 -17.46
N VAL A 155 -6.37 4.15 -17.53
CA VAL A 155 -5.68 4.46 -18.80
C VAL A 155 -5.30 3.17 -19.52
N PHE A 156 -4.70 2.21 -18.84
CA PHE A 156 -4.35 0.91 -19.43
C PHE A 156 -5.57 0.15 -19.95
N ARG A 157 -6.66 0.08 -19.17
CA ARG A 157 -7.93 -0.54 -19.61
C ARG A 157 -8.47 0.11 -20.87
N ASN A 158 -8.50 1.44 -20.94
CA ASN A 158 -9.03 2.17 -22.08
C ASN A 158 -8.16 1.96 -23.33
N ALA A 159 -6.83 1.96 -23.18
CA ALA A 159 -5.90 1.65 -24.28
C ALA A 159 -6.10 0.23 -24.83
N THR A 160 -6.27 -0.76 -23.94
CA THR A 160 -6.54 -2.15 -24.33
C THR A 160 -7.87 -2.29 -25.07
N LEU A 161 -8.92 -1.60 -24.60
CA LEU A 161 -10.22 -1.59 -25.29
C LEU A 161 -10.12 -0.99 -26.69
N MET A 162 -9.41 0.14 -26.84
CA MET A 162 -9.22 0.75 -28.16
C MET A 162 -8.43 -0.16 -29.11
N ALA A 163 -7.38 -0.82 -28.62
CA ALA A 163 -6.63 -1.80 -29.40
C ALA A 163 -7.51 -2.98 -29.86
N ALA A 164 -8.34 -3.52 -28.97
CA ALA A 164 -9.26 -4.61 -29.29
C ALA A 164 -10.29 -4.20 -30.35
N VAL A 165 -10.87 -3.02 -30.27
CA VAL A 165 -11.79 -2.48 -31.28
C VAL A 165 -11.09 -2.30 -32.63
N THR A 166 -9.87 -1.76 -32.62
CA THR A 166 -9.09 -1.60 -33.86
C THR A 166 -8.79 -2.94 -34.52
N MET A 167 -8.36 -3.95 -33.75
CA MET A 167 -8.13 -5.30 -34.26
C MET A 167 -9.40 -5.93 -34.83
N PHE A 168 -10.54 -5.72 -34.18
CA PHE A 168 -11.83 -6.20 -34.68
C PHE A 168 -12.19 -5.62 -36.06
N PHE A 169 -11.99 -4.31 -36.27
CA PHE A 169 -12.21 -3.67 -37.56
C PHE A 169 -11.26 -4.18 -38.64
N ILE A 170 -9.98 -4.37 -38.34
CA ILE A 170 -9.01 -4.94 -39.29
C ILE A 170 -9.43 -6.35 -39.69
N MET A 171 -9.86 -7.17 -38.72
CA MET A 171 -10.34 -8.54 -39.00
C MET A 171 -11.59 -8.55 -39.88
N LEU A 172 -12.56 -7.65 -39.63
CA LEU A 172 -13.74 -7.49 -40.47
C LEU A 172 -13.39 -7.09 -41.91
N MET A 173 -12.49 -6.11 -42.08
CA MET A 173 -12.03 -5.69 -43.39
C MET A 173 -11.31 -6.83 -44.15
N GLY A 174 -10.49 -7.60 -43.44
CA GLY A 174 -9.84 -8.80 -43.97
C GLY A 174 -10.85 -9.85 -44.44
N LEU A 175 -11.90 -10.10 -43.65
CA LEU A 175 -12.95 -11.04 -43.98
C LEU A 175 -13.77 -10.59 -45.23
N ILE A 176 -14.13 -9.31 -45.27
CA ILE A 176 -14.83 -8.72 -46.42
C ILE A 176 -13.96 -8.82 -47.70
N GLY A 177 -12.67 -8.48 -47.60
CA GLY A 177 -11.74 -8.62 -48.73
C GLY A 177 -11.63 -10.06 -49.24
N TYR A 178 -11.47 -11.00 -48.32
CA TYR A 178 -11.40 -12.42 -48.64
C TYR A 178 -12.69 -12.94 -49.33
N THR A 179 -13.85 -12.64 -48.77
CA THR A 179 -15.13 -13.07 -49.33
C THR A 179 -15.37 -12.46 -50.71
N THR A 180 -15.01 -11.21 -50.91
CA THR A 180 -15.14 -10.53 -52.21
C THR A 180 -14.26 -11.17 -53.28
N ASP A 181 -13.00 -11.50 -52.94
CA ASP A 181 -12.07 -12.18 -53.88
C ASP A 181 -12.53 -13.59 -54.22
N GLU A 182 -13.03 -14.35 -53.21
CA GLU A 182 -13.55 -15.71 -53.44
C GLU A 182 -14.79 -15.73 -54.35
N VAL A 183 -15.72 -14.79 -54.16
CA VAL A 183 -16.89 -14.66 -55.03
C VAL A 183 -16.47 -14.30 -56.46
N ARG A 184 -15.48 -13.41 -56.63
CA ARG A 184 -14.97 -12.98 -57.93
C ARG A 184 -14.26 -14.10 -58.72
N ARG A 185 -13.64 -15.04 -58.02
CA ARG A 185 -12.98 -16.21 -58.64
C ARG A 185 -13.95 -17.28 -59.09
N ARG A 186 -15.16 -17.33 -58.54
CA ARG A 186 -16.18 -18.34 -58.87
C ARG A 186 -17.20 -17.86 -59.84
N SER A 187 -17.24 -16.59 -60.23
CA SER A 187 -18.09 -16.03 -61.33
C SER A 187 -17.31 -15.90 -62.64
#